data_8f803f6bc490b1772072c8f4da3c1634
#
_entry.id   8f803f6bc490b1772072c8f4da3c1634
#
_cell.length_a   1.000
_cell.length_b   1.000
_cell.length_c   1.000
_cell.angle_alpha   90.00
_cell.angle_beta   90.00
_cell.angle_gamma   90.00
#
_symmetry.space_group_name_H-M   'P 1'
#
loop_
_entity.id
_entity.type
_entity.pdbx_description
1 polymer ?
#
loop_
_entity_poly.entity_id
_entity_poly.type
_entity_poly.pdbx_seq_one_letter_code
_entity_poly.pdbx_strand_id
1 'polypeptide(L)'
;MKLKSVHHIAVICSDYEKSKAFYTEVLGMEVLAEHYRAERDSYKTDLALNGNYIVELFSFPHPPPRPTGPEAAGLRHLAFAVDDINVCVRELETKGVAHEDVRVEPFTGCRFVFFKDPDGLPIEFYAC
;
A
#
# COMPACT_ATOMS: atom_id res chain seq x y z
N MET A 1 -6.00 -4.22 -28.82
CA MET A 1 -6.17 -4.64 -27.41
C MET A 1 -7.02 -3.59 -26.70
N LYS A 2 -7.95 -4.05 -25.83
CA LYS A 2 -8.81 -3.11 -25.08
C LYS A 2 -8.79 -3.49 -23.59
N LEU A 3 -8.04 -2.73 -22.79
CA LEU A 3 -8.03 -2.89 -21.33
C LEU A 3 -9.32 -2.29 -20.75
N LYS A 4 -9.91 -2.94 -19.74
CA LYS A 4 -11.12 -2.46 -19.08
C LYS A 4 -10.81 -1.59 -17.86
N SER A 5 -9.86 -2.02 -17.04
CA SER A 5 -9.49 -1.33 -15.80
C SER A 5 -8.23 -1.97 -15.23
N VAL A 6 -7.66 -1.35 -14.19
CA VAL A 6 -6.70 -2.04 -13.33
C VAL A 6 -7.52 -3.00 -12.45
N HIS A 7 -7.17 -4.28 -12.43
CA HIS A 7 -7.87 -5.30 -11.63
C HIS A 7 -7.31 -5.35 -10.20
N HIS A 8 -6.01 -5.50 -10.06
CA HIS A 8 -5.32 -5.51 -8.78
C HIS A 8 -3.84 -5.18 -8.97
N ILE A 9 -3.19 -4.87 -7.87
CA ILE A 9 -1.74 -4.64 -7.78
C ILE A 9 -1.19 -5.66 -6.80
N ALA A 10 -0.18 -6.43 -7.21
CA ALA A 10 0.47 -7.40 -6.35
C ALA A 10 1.63 -6.77 -5.60
N VAL A 11 1.67 -6.98 -4.29
CA VAL A 11 2.70 -6.46 -3.38
C VAL A 11 3.35 -7.63 -2.67
N ILE A 12 4.67 -7.67 -2.66
CA ILE A 12 5.44 -8.68 -1.93
C ILE A 12 5.86 -8.10 -0.58
N CYS A 13 5.64 -8.86 0.49
CA CYS A 13 6.07 -8.50 1.84
C CYS A 13 7.07 -9.53 2.41
N SER A 14 7.91 -9.07 3.32
CA SER A 14 8.89 -9.91 4.02
C SER A 14 8.35 -10.51 5.30
N ASP A 15 7.45 -9.82 5.99
CA ASP A 15 6.79 -10.26 7.22
C ASP A 15 5.28 -10.19 7.02
N TYR A 16 4.67 -11.34 6.80
CA TYR A 16 3.26 -11.43 6.42
C TYR A 16 2.32 -10.81 7.47
N GLU A 17 2.47 -11.20 8.73
CA GLU A 17 1.57 -10.73 9.79
C GLU A 17 1.67 -9.20 9.97
N LYS A 18 2.88 -8.67 9.89
CA LYS A 18 3.13 -7.24 10.00
C LYS A 18 2.52 -6.47 8.83
N SER A 19 2.70 -6.95 7.62
CA SER A 19 2.15 -6.30 6.41
C SER A 19 0.64 -6.47 6.32
N LYS A 20 0.10 -7.62 6.68
CA LYS A 20 -1.35 -7.81 6.76
C LYS A 20 -1.99 -6.82 7.74
N ALA A 21 -1.40 -6.67 8.94
CA ALA A 21 -1.86 -5.69 9.92
C ALA A 21 -1.80 -4.26 9.37
N PHE A 22 -0.73 -3.91 8.66
CA PHE A 22 -0.60 -2.59 8.05
C PHE A 22 -1.74 -2.32 7.05
N TYR A 23 -1.96 -3.20 6.09
CA TYR A 23 -2.98 -2.99 5.06
C TYR A 23 -4.40 -3.06 5.62
N THR A 24 -4.67 -3.88 6.62
CA THR A 24 -6.01 -4.01 7.21
C THR A 24 -6.29 -3.01 8.33
N GLU A 25 -5.36 -2.80 9.26
CA GLU A 25 -5.57 -1.95 10.44
C GLU A 25 -5.19 -0.49 10.20
N VAL A 26 -4.11 -0.23 9.45
CA VAL A 26 -3.71 1.14 9.14
C VAL A 26 -4.51 1.68 7.96
N LEU A 27 -4.54 0.96 6.84
CA LEU A 27 -5.22 1.40 5.62
C LEU A 27 -6.71 1.04 5.58
N GLY A 28 -7.18 0.18 6.49
CA GLY A 28 -8.60 -0.16 6.56
C GLY A 28 -9.10 -1.09 5.46
N MET A 29 -8.20 -1.84 4.80
CA MET A 29 -8.61 -2.78 3.76
C MET A 29 -9.22 -4.04 4.36
N GLU A 30 -10.13 -4.68 3.62
CA GLU A 30 -10.80 -5.90 4.02
C GLU A 30 -10.19 -7.12 3.34
N VAL A 31 -10.04 -8.21 4.08
CA VAL A 31 -9.60 -9.50 3.54
C VAL A 31 -10.78 -10.15 2.80
N LEU A 32 -10.62 -10.37 1.49
CA LEU A 32 -11.58 -11.11 0.68
C LEU A 32 -11.31 -12.61 0.71
N ALA A 33 -10.03 -12.98 0.63
CA ALA A 33 -9.59 -14.37 0.64
C ALA A 33 -8.14 -14.43 1.13
N GLU A 34 -7.81 -15.49 1.86
CA GLU A 34 -6.48 -15.70 2.38
C GLU A 34 -6.09 -17.17 2.16
N HIS A 35 -4.98 -17.40 1.47
CA HIS A 35 -4.48 -18.74 1.17
C HIS A 35 -3.02 -18.87 1.56
N TYR A 36 -2.68 -19.98 2.25
CA TYR A 36 -1.30 -20.37 2.45
C TYR A 36 -0.92 -21.44 1.44
N ARG A 37 0.15 -21.19 0.69
CA ARG A 37 0.66 -22.10 -0.34
C ARG A 37 1.91 -22.80 0.21
N ALA A 38 1.73 -24.02 0.74
CA ALA A 38 2.79 -24.76 1.44
C ALA A 38 4.00 -25.05 0.54
N GLU A 39 3.77 -25.32 -0.74
CA GLU A 39 4.82 -25.64 -1.71
C GLU A 39 5.79 -24.47 -1.96
N ARG A 40 5.40 -23.25 -1.63
CA ARG A 40 6.21 -22.04 -1.78
C ARG A 40 6.47 -21.33 -0.46
N ASP A 41 5.93 -21.86 0.64
CA ASP A 41 5.92 -21.18 1.94
C ASP A 41 5.51 -19.71 1.79
N SER A 42 4.32 -19.51 1.20
CA SER A 42 3.87 -18.19 0.75
C SER A 42 2.38 -18.00 1.02
N TYR A 43 2.03 -16.91 1.69
CA TYR A 43 0.66 -16.43 1.74
C TYR A 43 0.30 -15.66 0.48
N LYS A 44 -0.94 -15.78 0.06
CA LYS A 44 -1.57 -14.99 -1.00
C LYS A 44 -2.90 -14.50 -0.44
N THR A 45 -3.02 -13.20 -0.26
CA THR A 45 -4.19 -12.60 0.38
C THR A 45 -4.76 -11.48 -0.49
N ASP A 46 -6.03 -11.60 -0.80
CA ASP A 46 -6.75 -10.62 -1.61
C ASP A 46 -7.38 -9.58 -0.69
N LEU A 47 -7.04 -8.32 -0.88
CA LEU A 47 -7.49 -7.20 -0.07
C LEU A 47 -8.37 -6.26 -0.88
N ALA A 48 -9.49 -5.85 -0.28
CA ALA A 48 -10.45 -4.96 -0.89
C ALA A 48 -10.49 -3.59 -0.23
N LEU A 49 -10.81 -2.59 -1.04
CA LEU A 49 -11.12 -1.24 -0.60
C LEU A 49 -12.55 -0.92 -1.04
N ASN A 50 -13.44 -0.64 -0.08
CA ASN A 50 -14.86 -0.39 -0.36
C ASN A 50 -15.51 -1.49 -1.22
N GLY A 51 -15.20 -2.74 -0.91
CA GLY A 51 -15.72 -3.91 -1.62
C GLY A 51 -15.02 -4.24 -2.95
N ASN A 52 -14.08 -3.42 -3.39
CA ASN A 52 -13.35 -3.64 -4.63
C ASN A 52 -11.98 -4.26 -4.36
N TYR A 53 -11.66 -5.34 -5.04
CA TYR A 53 -10.35 -5.98 -4.99
C TYR A 53 -9.28 -5.01 -5.52
N ILE A 54 -8.29 -4.66 -4.71
CA ILE A 54 -7.25 -3.69 -5.07
C ILE A 54 -5.84 -4.26 -4.92
N VAL A 55 -5.54 -4.91 -3.78
CA VAL A 55 -4.19 -5.40 -3.49
C VAL A 55 -4.18 -6.91 -3.32
N GLU A 56 -3.24 -7.56 -3.99
CA GLU A 56 -2.91 -8.96 -3.78
C GLU A 56 -1.61 -9.00 -3.01
N LEU A 57 -1.69 -9.35 -1.72
CA LEU A 57 -0.52 -9.37 -0.83
C LEU A 57 0.10 -10.76 -0.84
N PHE A 58 1.37 -10.83 -1.25
CA PHE A 58 2.17 -12.05 -1.23
C PHE A 58 3.26 -11.98 -0.18
N SER A 59 3.49 -13.08 0.52
CA SER A 59 4.73 -13.27 1.27
C SER A 59 5.59 -14.33 0.58
N PHE A 60 6.90 -14.17 0.71
CA PHE A 60 7.88 -15.18 0.29
C PHE A 60 8.99 -15.25 1.33
N PRO A 61 9.65 -16.43 1.52
CA PRO A 61 10.80 -16.50 2.41
C PRO A 61 11.94 -15.61 1.91
N HIS A 62 12.41 -14.71 2.78
CA HIS A 62 13.59 -13.87 2.54
C HIS A 62 13.59 -13.15 1.18
N PRO A 63 12.55 -12.39 0.80
CA PRO A 63 12.60 -11.65 -0.45
C PRO A 63 13.69 -10.57 -0.37
N PRO A 64 14.36 -10.26 -1.49
CA PRO A 64 15.28 -9.12 -1.53
C PRO A 64 14.55 -7.83 -1.15
N PRO A 65 15.23 -6.90 -0.45
CA PRO A 65 14.61 -5.62 -0.10
C PRO A 65 14.26 -4.79 -1.34
N ARG A 66 13.25 -3.95 -1.21
CA ARG A 66 12.82 -3.05 -2.29
C ARG A 66 13.95 -2.06 -2.64
N PRO A 67 14.34 -1.94 -3.94
CA PRO A 67 15.35 -0.97 -4.36
C PRO A 67 14.73 0.43 -4.53
N THR A 68 14.53 1.17 -3.43
CA THR A 68 13.91 2.50 -3.47
C THR A 68 14.94 3.63 -3.57
N GLY A 69 16.16 3.44 -3.11
CA GLY A 69 17.18 4.48 -3.10
C GLY A 69 18.52 3.99 -3.64
N PRO A 70 18.93 4.37 -4.87
CA PRO A 70 18.21 5.24 -5.80
C PRO A 70 16.96 4.59 -6.38
N GLU A 71 16.05 5.41 -6.92
CA GLU A 71 14.83 4.89 -7.52
C GLU A 71 15.13 4.01 -8.73
N ALA A 72 14.55 2.82 -8.75
CA ALA A 72 14.71 1.85 -9.82
C ALA A 72 13.47 1.82 -10.71
N ALA A 73 13.65 1.32 -11.93
CA ALA A 73 12.53 1.12 -12.85
C ALA A 73 11.49 0.16 -12.26
N GLY A 74 10.22 0.45 -12.50
CA GLY A 74 9.10 -0.32 -12.00
C GLY A 74 8.08 0.52 -11.25
N LEU A 75 7.25 -0.12 -10.46
CA LEU A 75 6.24 0.55 -9.66
C LEU A 75 6.90 1.46 -8.61
N ARG A 76 6.63 2.77 -8.70
CA ARG A 76 7.23 3.75 -7.80
C ARG A 76 6.52 3.81 -6.45
N HIS A 77 5.20 3.94 -6.47
CA HIS A 77 4.37 4.02 -5.26
C HIS A 77 2.93 3.64 -5.57
N LEU A 78 2.14 3.50 -4.52
CA LEU A 78 0.71 3.25 -4.59
C LEU A 78 -0.02 4.42 -3.94
N ALA A 79 -0.91 5.08 -4.69
CA ALA A 79 -1.65 6.25 -4.22
C ALA A 79 -3.12 5.91 -3.97
N PHE A 80 -3.65 6.42 -2.87
CA PHE A 80 -5.06 6.33 -2.52
C PHE A 80 -5.67 7.73 -2.45
N ALA A 81 -6.83 7.90 -3.05
CA ALA A 81 -7.60 9.12 -2.90
C ALA A 81 -8.24 9.17 -1.51
N VAL A 82 -8.15 10.33 -0.88
CA VAL A 82 -8.76 10.59 0.43
C VAL A 82 -9.49 11.93 0.39
N ASP A 83 -10.49 12.11 1.26
CA ASP A 83 -11.26 13.34 1.32
C ASP A 83 -10.53 14.45 2.08
N ASP A 84 -9.88 14.12 3.20
CA ASP A 84 -9.23 15.09 4.08
C ASP A 84 -7.85 14.58 4.51
N ILE A 85 -6.83 15.25 3.99
CA ILE A 85 -5.43 14.91 4.28
C ILE A 85 -5.09 15.07 5.79
N ASN A 86 -5.67 16.09 6.44
CA ASN A 86 -5.36 16.34 7.86
C ASN A 86 -5.92 15.24 8.77
N VAL A 87 -7.11 14.74 8.46
CA VAL A 87 -7.70 13.60 9.17
C VAL A 87 -6.81 12.36 9.01
N CYS A 88 -6.38 12.09 7.79
CA CYS A 88 -5.52 10.93 7.50
C CYS A 88 -4.17 11.02 8.21
N VAL A 89 -3.55 12.18 8.25
CA VAL A 89 -2.28 12.40 8.96
C VAL A 89 -2.45 12.13 10.45
N ARG A 90 -3.52 12.64 11.06
CA ARG A 90 -3.80 12.37 12.49
C ARG A 90 -4.00 10.89 12.77
N GLU A 91 -4.66 10.17 11.86
CA GLU A 91 -4.83 8.72 12.00
C GLU A 91 -3.49 7.99 11.91
N LEU A 92 -2.63 8.35 10.95
CA LEU A 92 -1.27 7.78 10.85
C LEU A 92 -0.49 8.01 12.15
N GLU A 93 -0.51 9.22 12.68
CA GLU A 93 0.18 9.56 13.92
C GLU A 93 -0.35 8.78 15.12
N THR A 94 -1.69 8.66 15.26
CA THR A 94 -2.32 7.88 16.31
C THR A 94 -1.91 6.41 16.26
N LYS A 95 -1.73 5.88 15.06
CA LYS A 95 -1.30 4.48 14.83
C LYS A 95 0.21 4.30 14.86
N GLY A 96 0.98 5.36 15.13
CA GLY A 96 2.43 5.31 15.21
C GLY A 96 3.13 5.11 13.88
N VAL A 97 2.49 5.50 12.78
CA VAL A 97 3.06 5.39 11.43
C VAL A 97 3.78 6.69 11.07
N ALA A 98 5.09 6.61 10.83
CA ALA A 98 5.88 7.74 10.37
C ALA A 98 5.43 8.18 8.96
N HIS A 99 5.42 9.48 8.72
CA HIS A 99 5.05 10.04 7.44
C HIS A 99 5.89 11.28 7.13
N GLU A 100 5.95 11.67 5.85
CA GLU A 100 6.57 12.91 5.41
C GLU A 100 5.63 14.09 5.67
N ASP A 101 6.12 15.31 5.42
CA ASP A 101 5.30 16.51 5.51
C ASP A 101 4.23 16.52 4.41
N VAL A 102 3.08 17.11 4.71
CA VAL A 102 2.05 17.36 3.70
C VAL A 102 2.56 18.37 2.70
N ARG A 103 2.40 18.07 1.42
CA ARG A 103 2.81 18.93 0.31
C ARG A 103 1.63 19.25 -0.61
N VAL A 104 1.82 20.27 -1.43
CA VAL A 104 0.87 20.66 -2.47
C VAL A 104 1.48 20.30 -3.82
N GLU A 105 0.73 19.57 -4.64
CA GLU A 105 1.15 19.23 -5.99
C GLU A 105 1.05 20.50 -6.85
N PRO A 106 2.16 20.99 -7.46
CA PRO A 106 2.19 22.31 -8.09
C PRO A 106 1.34 22.44 -9.36
N PHE A 107 1.06 21.32 -10.03
CA PHE A 107 0.29 21.35 -11.27
C PHE A 107 -1.23 21.30 -11.04
N THR A 108 -1.69 20.71 -9.94
CA THR A 108 -3.11 20.50 -9.65
C THR A 108 -3.60 21.30 -8.45
N GLY A 109 -2.71 21.70 -7.54
CA GLY A 109 -3.09 22.31 -6.26
C GLY A 109 -3.60 21.31 -5.23
N CYS A 110 -3.63 20.01 -5.55
CA CYS A 110 -4.08 18.97 -4.65
C CYS A 110 -3.01 18.71 -3.57
N ARG A 111 -3.47 18.28 -2.40
CA ARG A 111 -2.58 18.01 -1.27
C ARG A 111 -2.28 16.53 -1.18
N PHE A 112 -1.07 16.19 -0.77
CA PHE A 112 -0.65 14.80 -0.66
C PHE A 112 0.35 14.61 0.47
N VAL A 113 0.46 13.36 0.93
CA VAL A 113 1.43 12.96 1.95
C VAL A 113 1.94 11.55 1.62
N PHE A 114 3.25 11.34 1.79
CA PHE A 114 3.88 10.04 1.63
C PHE A 114 4.22 9.41 2.97
N PHE A 115 4.06 8.12 3.04
CA PHE A 115 4.54 7.24 4.10
C PHE A 115 4.92 5.90 3.48
N LYS A 116 5.28 4.91 4.27
CA LYS A 116 5.78 3.63 3.74
C LYS A 116 5.05 2.47 4.36
N ASP A 117 4.88 1.40 3.57
CA ASP A 117 4.49 0.12 4.12
C ASP A 117 5.66 -0.52 4.89
N PRO A 118 5.48 -1.66 5.58
CA PRO A 118 6.54 -2.28 6.37
C PRO A 118 7.82 -2.64 5.60
N ASP A 119 7.74 -2.83 4.30
CA ASP A 119 8.88 -3.16 3.44
C ASP A 119 9.42 -1.96 2.66
N GLY A 120 8.92 -0.77 2.95
CA GLY A 120 9.41 0.46 2.34
C GLY A 120 8.75 0.84 1.02
N LEU A 121 7.67 0.17 0.62
CA LEU A 121 6.88 0.63 -0.52
C LEU A 121 6.27 1.99 -0.19
N PRO A 122 6.57 3.05 -0.96
CA PRO A 122 5.93 4.33 -0.73
C PRO A 122 4.43 4.25 -0.97
N ILE A 123 3.67 4.77 -0.02
CA ILE A 123 2.22 4.92 -0.10
C ILE A 123 1.91 6.41 -0.09
N GLU A 124 0.97 6.82 -0.90
CA GLU A 124 0.56 8.22 -0.98
C GLU A 124 -0.92 8.35 -0.65
N PHE A 125 -1.27 9.32 0.20
CA PHE A 125 -2.63 9.84 0.28
C PHE A 125 -2.70 11.11 -0.55
N TYR A 126 -3.73 11.22 -1.40
CA TYR A 126 -3.92 12.30 -2.35
C TYR A 126 -5.33 12.85 -2.23
N ALA A 127 -5.43 14.15 -1.95
CA ALA A 127 -6.71 14.84 -1.75
C ALA A 127 -6.84 16.02 -2.71
N CYS A 128 -7.86 15.98 -3.53
CA CYS A 128 -8.23 17.08 -4.41
C CYS A 128 -9.50 17.78 -3.97
#